data_4c3d025c50a9daf7e8cecf6d569787c6
#
_entry.id   4c3d025c50a9daf7e8cecf6d569787c6
#
_cell.length_a   1.000
_cell.length_b   1.000
_cell.length_c   1.000
_cell.angle_alpha   90.00
_cell.angle_beta   90.00
_cell.angle_gamma   90.00
#
_symmetry.space_group_name_H-M   'P 1'
#
loop_
_entity.id
_entity.type
_entity.pdbx_description
1 polymer ?
#
loop_
_entity_poly.entity_id
_entity_poly.type
_entity_poly.pdbx_seq_one_letter_code
_entity_poly.pdbx_strand_id
1 'polypeptide(L)'
;ALQLAYFQSGPWGPWDSDTPGHRAMREALGEPETITDGFTAGWVWSYPIKAALEKAVENGDLTRAGVAAAAKSLTSVDYEGMLPAGAGNYAAGPSGQVKATIISKPDPESSTGVSPVTELMVGPTAQGFTLTEPCYEMLK
;
A
#
# COMPACT_ATOMS: atom_id res chain seq x y z
N ALA A 1 6.18 22.82 17.87
CA ALA A 1 4.76 23.18 17.62
C ALA A 1 4.09 22.17 16.65
N LEU A 2 4.75 21.79 15.54
CA LEU A 2 4.19 20.80 14.58
C LEU A 2 3.95 19.42 15.20
N GLN A 3 4.82 18.98 16.13
CA GLN A 3 4.70 17.67 16.79
C GLN A 3 3.41 17.50 17.59
N LEU A 4 2.77 18.59 18.03
CA LEU A 4 1.54 18.54 18.85
C LEU A 4 0.26 18.42 18.00
N ALA A 5 0.33 18.74 16.70
CA ALA A 5 -0.84 18.79 15.83
C ALA A 5 -0.71 17.92 14.57
N TYR A 6 0.45 17.27 14.35
CA TYR A 6 0.68 16.44 13.18
C TYR A 6 0.22 15.01 13.44
N PHE A 7 -0.52 14.47 12.49
CA PHE A 7 -0.86 13.05 12.41
C PHE A 7 -0.59 12.57 10.99
N GLN A 8 -0.05 11.36 10.89
CA GLN A 8 0.14 10.65 9.64
C GLN A 8 -0.88 9.51 9.58
N SER A 9 -1.40 9.21 8.40
CA SER A 9 -2.24 8.05 8.20
C SER A 9 -1.80 7.26 6.97
N GLY A 10 -1.85 5.94 7.05
CA GLY A 10 -1.52 5.04 5.96
C GLY A 10 -2.07 3.64 6.19
N PRO A 11 -2.28 2.85 5.14
CA PRO A 11 -2.83 1.50 5.26
C PRO A 11 -1.79 0.43 5.58
N TRP A 12 -0.51 0.75 5.54
CA TRP A 12 0.59 -0.19 5.79
C TRP A 12 1.09 -0.09 7.24
N GLY A 13 1.63 -1.20 7.72
CA GLY A 13 2.31 -1.25 9.02
C GLY A 13 3.65 -0.49 9.00
N PRO A 14 4.20 -0.15 10.19
CA PRO A 14 5.51 0.47 10.31
C PRO A 14 6.63 -0.44 9.76
N TRP A 15 7.81 0.15 9.53
CA TRP A 15 9.01 -0.51 8.99
C TRP A 15 9.37 -1.84 9.65
N ASP A 16 9.24 -1.92 10.96
CA ASP A 16 9.60 -3.06 11.80
C ASP A 16 8.49 -4.13 11.93
N SER A 17 7.38 -3.96 11.21
CA SER A 17 6.30 -4.97 11.17
C SER A 17 6.81 -6.34 10.74
N ASP A 18 6.27 -7.40 11.36
CA ASP A 18 6.67 -8.78 11.10
C ASP A 18 5.73 -9.49 10.12
N THR A 19 5.65 -8.97 8.89
CA THR A 19 4.98 -9.66 7.77
C THR A 19 6.01 -10.17 6.76
N PRO A 20 5.67 -11.15 5.90
CA PRO A 20 6.56 -11.61 4.86
C PRO A 20 7.13 -10.47 3.99
N GLY A 21 6.27 -9.54 3.56
CA GLY A 21 6.67 -8.40 2.73
C GLY A 21 7.61 -7.42 3.45
N HIS A 22 7.38 -7.12 4.74
CA HIS A 22 8.30 -6.28 5.51
C HIS A 22 9.67 -6.96 5.71
N ARG A 23 9.70 -8.26 5.94
CA ARG A 23 10.97 -9.00 6.05
C ARG A 23 11.74 -8.99 4.73
N ALA A 24 11.06 -9.28 3.62
CA ALA A 24 11.67 -9.25 2.29
C ALA A 24 12.20 -7.84 1.93
N MET A 25 11.45 -6.80 2.27
CA MET A 25 11.87 -5.41 2.10
C MET A 25 13.16 -5.11 2.86
N ARG A 26 13.21 -5.43 4.15
CA ARG A 26 14.40 -5.21 4.97
C ARG A 26 15.61 -6.00 4.50
N GLU A 27 15.41 -7.26 4.11
CA GLU A 27 16.47 -8.10 3.55
C GLU A 27 17.06 -7.51 2.27
N ALA A 28 16.19 -7.01 1.37
CA ALA A 28 16.64 -6.44 0.10
C ALA A 28 17.32 -5.08 0.25
N LEU A 29 16.86 -4.25 1.19
CA LEU A 29 17.40 -2.91 1.41
C LEU A 29 18.62 -2.90 2.34
N GLY A 30 18.81 -3.96 3.13
CA GLY A 30 19.84 -4.01 4.16
C GLY A 30 19.57 -3.01 5.29
N GLU A 31 20.63 -2.38 5.78
CA GLU A 31 20.56 -1.37 6.85
C GLU A 31 20.78 0.04 6.27
N PRO A 32 19.73 0.73 5.78
CA PRO A 32 19.88 2.08 5.27
C PRO A 32 20.23 3.05 6.40
N GLU A 33 21.07 4.05 6.10
CA GLU A 33 21.46 5.09 7.09
C GLU A 33 20.26 5.85 7.68
N THR A 34 19.20 6.00 6.89
CA THR A 34 17.97 6.66 7.32
C THR A 34 16.78 5.81 6.92
N ILE A 35 16.00 5.42 7.91
CA ILE A 35 14.76 4.69 7.70
C ILE A 35 13.62 5.68 7.63
N THR A 36 12.77 5.56 6.60
CA THR A 36 11.57 6.38 6.42
C THR A 36 10.40 5.51 5.97
N ASP A 37 9.18 5.96 6.24
CA ASP A 37 7.96 5.34 5.70
C ASP A 37 7.92 5.29 4.17
N GLY A 38 8.73 6.11 3.50
CA GLY A 38 8.89 6.10 2.06
C GLY A 38 9.38 4.76 1.52
N PHE A 39 10.21 4.02 2.26
CA PHE A 39 10.63 2.67 1.87
C PHE A 39 9.46 1.70 1.87
N THR A 40 8.68 1.70 2.97
CA THR A 40 7.50 0.84 3.08
C THR A 40 6.46 1.16 2.00
N ALA A 41 6.17 2.45 1.79
CA ALA A 41 5.24 2.88 0.74
C ALA A 41 5.73 2.47 -0.66
N GLY A 42 7.00 2.73 -0.99
CA GLY A 42 7.59 2.37 -2.27
C GLY A 42 7.57 0.87 -2.53
N TRP A 43 7.87 0.07 -1.50
CA TRP A 43 7.82 -1.39 -1.58
C TRP A 43 6.39 -1.86 -1.86
N VAL A 44 5.40 -1.38 -1.11
CA VAL A 44 3.98 -1.70 -1.31
C VAL A 44 3.53 -1.35 -2.73
N TRP A 45 3.92 -0.19 -3.26
CA TRP A 45 3.56 0.21 -4.63
C TRP A 45 4.24 -0.61 -5.72
N SER A 46 5.31 -1.34 -5.40
CA SER A 46 6.00 -2.20 -6.38
C SER A 46 5.22 -3.50 -6.67
N TYR A 47 4.40 -4.00 -5.75
CA TYR A 47 3.68 -5.27 -5.92
C TYR A 47 2.78 -5.31 -7.16
N PRO A 48 1.89 -4.34 -7.43
CA PRO A 48 1.07 -4.38 -8.64
C PRO A 48 1.90 -4.22 -9.92
N ILE A 49 3.02 -3.52 -9.86
CA ILE A 49 3.94 -3.40 -11.00
C ILE A 49 4.60 -4.75 -11.28
N LYS A 50 5.12 -5.40 -10.24
CA LYS A 50 5.70 -6.76 -10.31
C LYS A 50 4.68 -7.74 -10.91
N ALA A 51 3.47 -7.79 -10.36
CA ALA A 51 2.41 -8.68 -10.83
C ALA A 51 2.04 -8.44 -12.31
N ALA A 52 1.99 -7.18 -12.74
CA ALA A 52 1.73 -6.84 -14.15
C ALA A 52 2.87 -7.31 -15.07
N LEU A 53 4.12 -7.15 -14.65
CA LEU A 53 5.27 -7.61 -15.42
C LEU A 53 5.33 -9.14 -15.50
N GLU A 54 5.13 -9.84 -14.38
CA GLU A 54 5.05 -11.31 -14.35
C GLU A 54 3.97 -11.83 -15.29
N LYS A 55 2.79 -11.19 -15.26
CA LYS A 55 1.68 -11.54 -16.15
C LYS A 55 2.00 -11.27 -17.62
N ALA A 56 2.71 -10.19 -17.93
CA ALA A 56 3.16 -9.89 -19.29
C ALA A 56 4.18 -10.91 -19.79
N VAL A 57 5.09 -11.38 -18.92
CA VAL A 57 6.03 -12.47 -19.21
C VAL A 57 5.27 -13.76 -19.50
N GLU A 58 4.31 -14.15 -18.67
CA GLU A 58 3.47 -15.33 -18.91
C GLU A 58 2.73 -15.28 -20.25
N ASN A 59 2.28 -14.09 -20.63
CA ASN A 59 1.60 -13.87 -21.92
C ASN A 59 2.56 -13.81 -23.13
N GLY A 60 3.88 -13.77 -22.88
CA GLY A 60 4.90 -13.65 -23.93
C GLY A 60 4.96 -12.26 -24.60
N ASP A 61 4.39 -11.22 -23.98
CA ASP A 61 4.33 -9.87 -24.54
C ASP A 61 4.80 -8.81 -23.51
N LEU A 62 6.08 -8.45 -23.59
CA LEU A 62 6.71 -7.38 -22.80
C LEU A 62 6.68 -6.02 -23.49
N THR A 63 5.92 -5.86 -24.58
CA THR A 63 5.71 -4.55 -25.17
C THR A 63 4.92 -3.64 -24.22
N ARG A 64 4.97 -2.32 -24.45
CA ARG A 64 4.15 -1.38 -23.68
C ARG A 64 2.65 -1.73 -23.70
N ALA A 65 2.16 -2.21 -24.84
CA ALA A 65 0.77 -2.64 -25.02
C ALA A 65 0.48 -3.91 -24.22
N GLY A 66 1.39 -4.90 -24.27
CA GLY A 66 1.28 -6.17 -23.52
C GLY A 66 1.31 -5.95 -22.02
N VAL A 67 2.23 -5.14 -21.49
CA VAL A 67 2.26 -4.79 -20.05
C VAL A 67 0.99 -4.06 -19.62
N ALA A 68 0.48 -3.13 -20.44
CA ALA A 68 -0.78 -2.43 -20.14
C ALA A 68 -1.99 -3.38 -20.13
N ALA A 69 -2.02 -4.34 -21.06
CA ALA A 69 -3.07 -5.37 -21.11
C ALA A 69 -2.98 -6.31 -19.90
N ALA A 70 -1.76 -6.75 -19.53
CA ALA A 70 -1.50 -7.55 -18.35
C ALA A 70 -1.98 -6.85 -17.07
N ALA A 71 -1.60 -5.58 -16.88
CA ALA A 71 -2.04 -4.77 -15.74
C ALA A 71 -3.57 -4.68 -15.63
N LYS A 72 -4.27 -4.47 -16.75
CA LYS A 72 -5.74 -4.42 -16.80
C LYS A 72 -6.40 -5.76 -16.49
N SER A 73 -5.71 -6.87 -16.71
CA SER A 73 -6.22 -8.21 -16.46
C SER A 73 -6.02 -8.70 -15.01
N LEU A 74 -5.29 -7.94 -14.17
CA LEU A 74 -5.07 -8.31 -12.78
C LEU A 74 -6.40 -8.29 -12.02
N THR A 75 -6.72 -9.40 -11.40
CA THR A 75 -7.88 -9.55 -10.50
C THR A 75 -7.49 -9.60 -9.03
N SER A 76 -6.23 -9.93 -8.76
CA SER A 76 -5.68 -9.97 -7.41
C SER A 76 -4.19 -9.68 -7.41
N VAL A 77 -3.71 -9.08 -6.33
CA VAL A 77 -2.30 -8.89 -6.02
C VAL A 77 -2.09 -9.29 -4.56
N ASP A 78 -1.10 -10.17 -4.32
CA ASP A 78 -0.66 -10.49 -2.97
C ASP A 78 0.35 -9.45 -2.51
N TYR A 79 0.04 -8.74 -1.44
CA TYR A 79 0.91 -7.75 -0.81
C TYR A 79 1.73 -8.34 0.35
N GLU A 80 1.78 -9.66 0.48
CA GLU A 80 2.57 -10.38 1.49
C GLU A 80 2.34 -9.85 2.92
N GLY A 81 1.09 -9.46 3.21
CA GLY A 81 0.68 -8.95 4.51
C GLY A 81 1.01 -7.49 4.79
N MET A 82 1.59 -6.75 3.84
CA MET A 82 1.92 -5.34 4.04
C MET A 82 0.70 -4.40 4.02
N LEU A 83 -0.38 -4.85 3.40
CA LEU A 83 -1.67 -4.14 3.37
C LEU A 83 -2.77 -4.95 4.07
N PRO A 84 -3.88 -4.31 4.46
CA PRO A 84 -5.03 -5.00 5.03
C PRO A 84 -5.56 -6.11 4.13
N ALA A 85 -6.14 -7.14 4.74
CA ALA A 85 -6.77 -8.22 4.02
C ALA A 85 -7.79 -7.69 3.01
N GLY A 86 -7.75 -8.22 1.79
CA GLY A 86 -8.61 -7.80 0.69
C GLY A 86 -8.13 -6.58 -0.12
N ALA A 87 -7.07 -5.90 0.31
CA ALA A 87 -6.51 -4.76 -0.42
C ALA A 87 -6.08 -5.09 -1.85
N GLY A 88 -5.66 -6.33 -2.09
CA GLY A 88 -5.28 -6.82 -3.41
C GLY A 88 -6.45 -7.35 -4.27
N ASN A 89 -7.70 -7.19 -3.86
CA ASN A 89 -8.85 -7.67 -4.64
C ASN A 89 -9.27 -6.64 -5.69
N TYR A 90 -8.65 -6.68 -6.86
CA TYR A 90 -8.97 -5.80 -7.97
C TYR A 90 -10.23 -6.23 -8.75
N ALA A 91 -10.69 -7.48 -8.58
CA ALA A 91 -11.93 -7.93 -9.16
C ALA A 91 -13.16 -7.19 -8.60
N ALA A 92 -13.05 -6.63 -7.39
CA ALA A 92 -14.11 -5.83 -6.78
C ALA A 92 -14.25 -4.42 -7.38
N GLY A 93 -13.35 -4.03 -8.29
CA GLY A 93 -13.36 -2.70 -8.89
C GLY A 93 -13.24 -1.57 -7.84
N PRO A 94 -13.90 -0.41 -8.06
CA PRO A 94 -13.82 0.73 -7.14
C PRO A 94 -14.26 0.41 -5.71
N SER A 95 -15.18 -0.52 -5.52
CA SER A 95 -15.68 -0.92 -4.19
C SER A 95 -14.65 -1.71 -3.36
N GLY A 96 -13.62 -2.28 -4.01
CA GLY A 96 -12.53 -3.02 -3.36
C GLY A 96 -11.41 -2.17 -2.78
N GLN A 97 -11.55 -0.84 -2.77
CA GLN A 97 -10.50 0.05 -2.26
C GLN A 97 -10.28 -0.12 -0.75
N VAL A 98 -9.02 0.01 -0.34
CA VAL A 98 -8.64 -0.01 1.07
C VAL A 98 -9.21 1.20 1.77
N LYS A 99 -10.01 0.96 2.81
CA LYS A 99 -10.59 1.99 3.67
C LYS A 99 -9.93 2.04 5.05
N ALA A 100 -9.15 1.01 5.37
CA ALA A 100 -8.48 0.90 6.65
C ALA A 100 -7.20 1.72 6.68
N THR A 101 -6.91 2.27 7.84
CA THR A 101 -5.72 3.08 8.09
C THR A 101 -5.18 2.86 9.51
N ILE A 102 -3.90 3.06 9.68
CA ILE A 102 -3.23 3.25 10.96
C ILE A 102 -2.98 4.74 11.10
N ILE A 103 -3.26 5.32 12.24
CA ILE A 103 -2.90 6.70 12.56
C ILE A 103 -1.63 6.69 13.38
N SER A 104 -0.65 7.50 13.00
CA SER A 104 0.63 7.66 13.66
C SER A 104 0.86 9.14 14.01
N LYS A 105 1.71 9.39 14.99
CA LYS A 105 2.19 10.74 15.36
C LYS A 105 3.72 10.78 15.42
N PRO A 106 4.32 11.96 15.37
CA PRO A 106 5.77 12.12 15.48
C PRO A 106 6.29 11.52 16.78
N ASP A 107 7.35 10.73 16.64
CA ASP A 107 8.05 10.07 17.74
C ASP A 107 9.54 10.01 17.39
N PRO A 108 10.38 10.84 18.04
CA PRO A 108 11.81 10.86 17.76
C PRO A 108 12.55 9.60 18.19
N GLU A 109 11.95 8.76 19.04
CA GLU A 109 12.52 7.47 19.48
C GLU A 109 12.26 6.36 18.46
N SER A 110 11.32 6.57 17.52
CA SER A 110 11.02 5.60 16.47
C SER A 110 12.02 5.68 15.33
N SER A 111 12.36 4.53 14.75
CA SER A 111 13.27 4.43 13.59
C SER A 111 12.80 5.23 12.37
N THR A 112 11.49 5.39 12.20
CA THR A 112 10.88 6.16 11.09
C THR A 112 10.49 7.58 11.48
N GLY A 113 10.72 7.98 12.75
CA GLY A 113 10.31 9.28 13.28
C GLY A 113 8.82 9.40 13.60
N VAL A 114 8.07 8.30 13.48
CA VAL A 114 6.64 8.23 13.84
C VAL A 114 6.32 6.91 14.52
N SER A 115 5.33 6.93 15.40
CA SER A 115 4.80 5.73 16.07
C SER A 115 3.28 5.64 15.94
N PRO A 116 2.72 4.43 15.72
CA PRO A 116 1.28 4.22 15.69
C PRO A 116 0.60 4.62 17.00
N VAL A 117 -0.53 5.30 16.90
CA VAL A 117 -1.41 5.63 18.04
C VAL A 117 -2.75 4.93 17.95
N THR A 118 -3.02 4.25 16.82
CA THR A 118 -4.18 3.37 16.67
C THR A 118 -3.76 2.02 16.10
N GLU A 119 -4.56 1.00 16.37
CA GLU A 119 -4.59 -0.21 15.56
C GLU A 119 -5.12 0.12 14.15
N LEU A 120 -5.01 -0.85 13.23
CA LEU A 120 -5.63 -0.74 11.92
C LEU A 120 -7.15 -0.60 12.06
N MET A 121 -7.70 0.50 11.59
CA MET A 121 -9.11 0.86 11.77
C MET A 121 -9.73 1.42 10.50
N VAL A 122 -11.06 1.31 10.41
CA VAL A 122 -11.86 2.01 9.39
C VAL A 122 -12.65 3.09 10.10
N GLY A 123 -12.42 4.35 9.75
CA GLY A 123 -13.17 5.47 10.32
C GLY A 123 -14.65 5.44 9.91
N PRO A 124 -15.57 6.01 10.73
CA PRO A 124 -17.02 5.95 10.48
C PRO A 124 -17.43 6.48 9.11
N THR A 125 -16.85 7.58 8.66
CA THR A 125 -17.11 8.18 7.34
C THR A 125 -16.67 7.23 6.21
N ALA A 126 -15.47 6.66 6.31
CA ALA A 126 -14.98 5.71 5.31
C ALA A 126 -15.80 4.41 5.29
N GLN A 127 -16.30 3.97 6.44
CA GLN A 127 -17.16 2.79 6.56
C GLN A 127 -18.47 2.95 5.78
N GLY A 128 -19.10 4.14 5.89
CA GLY A 128 -20.35 4.45 5.20
C GLY A 128 -20.19 4.87 3.74
N PHE A 129 -18.95 5.14 3.27
CA PHE A 129 -18.72 5.60 1.91
C PHE A 129 -18.56 4.43 0.95
N THR A 130 -19.17 4.52 -0.23
CA THR A 130 -19.02 3.54 -1.32
C THR A 130 -18.56 4.27 -2.58
N LEU A 131 -17.41 3.85 -3.12
CA LEU A 131 -16.97 4.28 -4.43
C LEU A 131 -17.73 3.50 -5.50
N THR A 132 -18.44 4.20 -6.36
CA THR A 132 -19.24 3.62 -7.46
C THR A 132 -18.52 3.69 -8.81
N GLU A 133 -17.56 4.60 -8.92
CA GLU A 133 -16.77 4.81 -10.13
C GLU A 133 -15.36 5.29 -9.76
N PRO A 134 -14.38 5.23 -10.67
CA PRO A 134 -13.04 5.76 -10.43
C PRO A 134 -13.05 7.25 -10.09
N CYS A 135 -12.23 7.67 -9.11
CA CYS A 135 -12.22 9.05 -8.62
C CYS A 135 -12.00 10.09 -9.73
N TYR A 136 -11.24 9.78 -10.77
CA TYR A 136 -10.98 10.70 -11.89
C TYR A 136 -12.22 10.92 -12.78
N GLU A 137 -13.23 10.05 -12.70
CA GLU A 137 -14.52 10.21 -13.41
C GLU A 137 -15.51 11.04 -12.61
N MET A 138 -15.38 11.05 -11.28
CA MET A 138 -16.23 11.82 -10.39
C MET A 138 -15.99 13.33 -10.48
N LEU A 139 -14.89 13.77 -11.08
CA LEU A 139 -14.48 15.18 -11.21
C LEU A 139 -14.86 15.84 -12.54
N LYS A 140 -15.67 15.17 -13.36
CA LYS A 140 -16.11 15.68 -14.67
C LYS A 140 -17.38 16.51 -14.57
#